data_aeb92c07bdee21be6ac85d74b72c5a8d
#
_entry.id   aeb92c07bdee21be6ac85d74b72c5a8d
#
_cell.length_a   1.000
_cell.length_b   1.000
_cell.length_c   1.000
_cell.angle_alpha   90.00
_cell.angle_beta   90.00
_cell.angle_gamma   90.00
#
_symmetry.space_group_name_H-M   'P 1'
#
loop_
_entity.id
_entity.type
_entity.pdbx_description
1 polymer ?
#
loop_
_entity_poly.entity_id
_entity_poly.type
_entity_poly.pdbx_seq_one_letter_code
_entity_poly.pdbx_strand_id
1 'polypeptide(L)'
;MAPYVATGDLLPRSTYDLCRHIKECVVATGPDGAVVGCGSLKIYSRGLGEVAGLAVRADWQGTGIGRALLDALVAEARAHGLSEVLALTRKPAFFRKLGFAAAEREHFPLKVWADCARCPRQNCCDEIAVVLRL
;
A
#
# COMPACT_ATOMS: atom_id res chain seq x y z
N MET A 1 0.36 -3.96 11.92
CA MET A 1 0.07 -4.84 10.75
C MET A 1 -0.62 -6.16 11.14
N ALA A 2 -0.29 -6.75 12.29
CA ALA A 2 -0.83 -8.06 12.68
C ALA A 2 -2.37 -8.18 12.61
N PRO A 3 -3.18 -7.22 13.10
CA PRO A 3 -4.63 -7.33 13.01
C PRO A 3 -5.15 -7.43 11.58
N TYR A 4 -4.52 -6.71 10.65
CA TYR A 4 -4.92 -6.72 9.25
C TYR A 4 -4.49 -8.00 8.53
N VAL A 5 -3.36 -8.58 8.94
CA VAL A 5 -2.93 -9.89 8.44
C VAL A 5 -3.92 -10.97 8.88
N ALA A 6 -4.35 -10.94 10.13
CA ALA A 6 -5.32 -11.92 10.67
C ALA A 6 -6.67 -11.87 9.94
N THR A 7 -7.11 -10.68 9.49
CA THR A 7 -8.36 -10.53 8.73
C THR A 7 -8.18 -10.77 7.23
N GLY A 8 -6.94 -10.95 6.76
CA GLY A 8 -6.63 -11.09 5.34
C GLY A 8 -6.60 -9.78 4.58
N ASP A 9 -6.62 -8.63 5.25
CA ASP A 9 -6.52 -7.32 4.61
C ASP A 9 -5.11 -7.02 4.13
N LEU A 10 -4.09 -7.62 4.76
CA LEU A 10 -2.69 -7.49 4.36
C LEU A 10 -2.03 -8.86 4.27
N LEU A 11 -1.06 -9.00 3.38
CA LEU A 11 -0.22 -10.19 3.30
C LEU A 11 0.71 -10.24 4.51
N PRO A 12 0.95 -11.46 5.07
CA PRO A 12 1.92 -11.60 6.15
C PRO A 12 3.33 -11.28 5.67
N ARG A 13 4.12 -10.65 6.54
CA ARG A 13 5.51 -10.32 6.26
C ARG A 13 6.36 -10.69 7.47
N SER A 14 7.47 -11.38 7.22
CA SER A 14 8.44 -11.69 8.26
C SER A 14 9.25 -10.46 8.63
N THR A 15 9.91 -10.49 9.78
CA THR A 15 10.88 -9.45 10.15
C THR A 15 11.99 -9.32 9.11
N TYR A 16 12.43 -10.44 8.53
CA TYR A 16 13.44 -10.44 7.47
C TYR A 16 12.94 -9.66 6.23
N ASP A 17 11.70 -9.90 5.80
CA ASP A 17 11.12 -9.19 4.65
C ASP A 17 11.05 -7.68 4.91
N LEU A 18 10.64 -7.28 6.11
CA LEU A 18 10.58 -5.87 6.48
C LEU A 18 11.97 -5.22 6.48
N CYS A 19 12.99 -5.92 6.99
CA CYS A 19 14.37 -5.41 6.99
C CYS A 19 14.93 -5.26 5.58
N ARG A 20 14.63 -6.19 4.67
CA ARG A 20 15.06 -6.10 3.28
C ARG A 20 14.51 -4.86 2.58
N HIS A 21 13.30 -4.45 2.93
CA HIS A 21 12.58 -3.38 2.25
C HIS A 21 12.42 -2.13 3.12
N ILE A 22 13.28 -1.96 4.12
CA ILE A 22 13.13 -0.87 5.10
C ILE A 22 13.16 0.53 4.45
N LYS A 23 13.92 0.69 3.39
CA LYS A 23 14.00 1.98 2.69
C LYS A 23 12.72 2.32 1.92
N GLU A 24 11.89 1.34 1.66
CA GLU A 24 10.60 1.52 0.97
C GLU A 24 9.50 1.97 1.94
N CYS A 25 9.75 1.89 3.23
CA CYS A 25 8.73 2.10 4.26
C CYS A 25 8.70 3.53 4.77
N VAL A 26 7.50 4.01 5.08
CA VAL A 26 7.27 5.23 5.86
C VAL A 26 6.46 4.87 7.09
N VAL A 27 6.64 5.62 8.17
CA VAL A 27 5.88 5.42 9.40
C VAL A 27 5.35 6.76 9.90
N ALA A 28 4.22 6.70 10.60
CA ALA A 28 3.70 7.83 11.35
C ALA A 28 3.84 7.52 12.84
N THR A 29 4.31 8.50 13.60
CA THR A 29 4.48 8.36 15.04
C THR A 29 3.55 9.32 15.77
N GLY A 30 3.01 8.87 16.91
CA GLY A 30 2.22 9.72 17.81
C GLY A 30 3.09 10.59 18.69
N PRO A 31 2.47 11.45 19.54
CA PRO A 31 3.20 12.35 20.41
C PRO A 31 4.14 11.67 21.41
N ASP A 32 3.85 10.42 21.74
CA ASP A 32 4.66 9.58 22.64
C ASP A 32 5.78 8.82 21.91
N GLY A 33 5.91 9.02 20.60
CA GLY A 33 6.90 8.31 19.77
C GLY A 33 6.48 6.92 19.31
N ALA A 34 5.31 6.43 19.72
CA ALA A 34 4.83 5.12 19.26
C ALA A 34 4.42 5.17 17.79
N VAL A 35 4.69 4.10 17.04
CA VAL A 35 4.26 3.98 15.65
C VAL A 35 2.76 3.76 15.59
N VAL A 36 2.04 4.65 14.92
CA VAL A 36 0.58 4.61 14.79
C VAL A 36 0.12 4.28 13.37
N GLY A 37 1.02 4.30 12.40
CA GLY A 37 0.72 3.94 11.03
C GLY A 37 1.97 3.65 10.23
N CYS A 38 1.81 2.94 9.12
CA CYS A 38 2.91 2.61 8.23
C CYS A 38 2.41 2.39 6.80
N GLY A 39 3.33 2.41 5.87
CA GLY A 39 3.08 2.05 4.49
C GLY A 39 4.40 1.89 3.76
N SER A 40 4.36 1.35 2.55
CA SER A 40 5.55 1.20 1.74
C SER A 40 5.26 1.47 0.27
N LEU A 41 6.31 1.84 -0.46
CA LEU A 41 6.28 2.00 -1.90
C LEU A 41 7.19 0.95 -2.52
N LYS A 42 6.60 0.00 -3.23
CA LYS A 42 7.35 -1.00 -4.01
C LYS A 42 7.52 -0.47 -5.42
N ILE A 43 8.73 -0.54 -5.95
CA ILE A 43 9.02 -0.11 -7.32
C ILE A 43 9.19 -1.35 -8.18
N TYR A 44 8.32 -1.51 -9.18
CA TYR A 44 8.35 -2.66 -10.09
C TYR A 44 9.11 -2.37 -11.37
N SER A 45 9.10 -1.12 -11.83
CA SER A 45 9.76 -0.70 -13.05
C SER A 45 9.99 0.82 -13.01
N ARG A 46 10.59 1.36 -14.06
CA ARG A 46 10.77 2.80 -14.19
C ARG A 46 9.47 3.59 -14.13
N GLY A 47 8.37 2.96 -14.55
CA GLY A 47 7.09 3.66 -14.66
C GLY A 47 6.11 3.30 -13.56
N LEU A 48 6.32 2.22 -12.83
CA LEU A 48 5.28 1.67 -11.96
C LEU A 48 5.75 1.39 -10.55
N GLY A 49 5.03 1.94 -9.57
CA GLY A 49 5.17 1.60 -8.17
C GLY A 49 3.85 1.14 -7.58
N GLU A 50 3.91 0.55 -6.39
CA GLU A 50 2.74 0.10 -5.65
C GLU A 50 2.80 0.59 -4.21
N VAL A 51 1.69 1.16 -3.73
CA VAL A 51 1.48 1.43 -2.31
C VAL A 51 1.05 0.11 -1.66
N ALA A 52 1.86 -0.39 -0.74
CA ALA A 52 1.64 -1.66 -0.08
C ALA A 52 1.74 -1.52 1.43
N GLY A 53 1.04 -2.37 2.17
CA GLY A 53 1.12 -2.42 3.61
C GLY A 53 0.65 -1.16 4.33
N LEU A 54 -0.22 -0.36 3.69
CA LEU A 54 -0.74 0.86 4.30
C LEU A 54 -1.71 0.49 5.43
N ALA A 55 -1.35 0.86 6.64
CA ALA A 55 -2.13 0.55 7.84
C ALA A 55 -2.04 1.67 8.87
N VAL A 56 -3.14 1.93 9.54
CA VAL A 56 -3.23 2.90 10.63
C VAL A 56 -3.83 2.19 11.85
N ARG A 57 -3.23 2.41 13.01
CA ARG A 57 -3.71 1.84 14.27
C ARG A 57 -5.17 2.25 14.50
N ALA A 58 -6.00 1.32 15.01
CA ALA A 58 -7.45 1.51 15.07
C ALA A 58 -7.86 2.79 15.83
N ASP A 59 -7.16 3.12 16.91
CA ASP A 59 -7.46 4.30 17.71
C ASP A 59 -7.00 5.63 17.08
N TRP A 60 -6.30 5.55 15.95
CA TRP A 60 -5.85 6.70 15.17
C TRP A 60 -6.52 6.81 13.81
N GLN A 61 -7.42 5.91 13.47
CA GLN A 61 -8.17 6.00 12.21
C GLN A 61 -9.12 7.20 12.24
N GLY A 62 -9.31 7.82 11.08
CA GLY A 62 -10.13 9.02 10.97
C GLY A 62 -9.42 10.31 11.37
N THR A 63 -8.12 10.27 11.67
CA THR A 63 -7.35 11.44 12.09
C THR A 63 -6.52 12.08 10.95
N GLY A 64 -6.60 11.53 9.74
CA GLY A 64 -5.84 12.01 8.59
C GLY A 64 -4.47 11.38 8.41
N ILE A 65 -4.09 10.43 9.27
CA ILE A 65 -2.77 9.78 9.19
C ILE A 65 -2.65 8.92 7.94
N GLY A 66 -3.69 8.18 7.58
CA GLY A 66 -3.68 7.37 6.36
C GLY A 66 -3.46 8.21 5.12
N ARG A 67 -4.10 9.36 5.04
CA ARG A 67 -3.90 10.32 3.95
C ARG A 67 -2.48 10.87 3.94
N ALA A 68 -1.95 11.24 5.09
CA ALA A 68 -0.59 11.78 5.19
C ALA A 68 0.45 10.74 4.75
N LEU A 69 0.26 9.47 5.14
CA LEU A 69 1.13 8.38 4.70
C LEU A 69 1.06 8.19 3.19
N LEU A 70 -0.14 8.19 2.62
CA LEU A 70 -0.32 8.04 1.19
C LEU A 70 0.28 9.22 0.42
N ASP A 71 0.07 10.44 0.89
CA ASP A 71 0.68 11.63 0.29
C ASP A 71 2.20 11.55 0.28
N ALA A 72 2.81 11.06 1.36
CA ALA A 72 4.25 10.89 1.46
C ALA A 72 4.76 9.85 0.45
N LEU A 73 4.04 8.73 0.32
CA LEU A 73 4.42 7.68 -0.64
C LEU A 73 4.27 8.15 -2.10
N VAL A 74 3.23 8.90 -2.40
CA VAL A 74 3.02 9.48 -3.73
C VAL A 74 4.11 10.52 -4.04
N ALA A 75 4.47 11.36 -3.07
CA ALA A 75 5.56 12.32 -3.24
C ALA A 75 6.88 11.61 -3.53
N GLU A 76 7.15 10.51 -2.85
CA GLU A 76 8.34 9.70 -3.10
C GLU A 76 8.32 9.07 -4.49
N ALA A 77 7.19 8.58 -4.92
CA ALA A 77 7.03 8.05 -6.28
C ALA A 77 7.33 9.11 -7.34
N ARG A 78 6.86 10.34 -7.14
CA ARG A 78 7.18 11.46 -8.03
C ARG A 78 8.66 11.78 -8.03
N ALA A 79 9.30 11.76 -6.86
CA ALA A 79 10.74 12.02 -6.73
C ALA A 79 11.57 10.97 -7.48
N HIS A 80 11.10 9.73 -7.54
CA HIS A 80 11.75 8.66 -8.30
C HIS A 80 11.41 8.67 -9.79
N GLY A 81 10.56 9.57 -10.24
CA GLY A 81 10.19 9.69 -11.65
C GLY A 81 9.23 8.63 -12.14
N LEU A 82 8.48 8.01 -11.25
CA LEU A 82 7.49 7.00 -11.63
C LEU A 82 6.32 7.66 -12.38
N SER A 83 5.74 6.93 -13.33
CA SER A 83 4.61 7.41 -14.13
C SER A 83 3.26 7.10 -13.49
N GLU A 84 3.19 5.99 -12.74
CA GLU A 84 1.97 5.51 -12.13
C GLU A 84 2.25 4.88 -10.77
N VAL A 85 1.26 4.98 -9.88
CA VAL A 85 1.25 4.27 -8.60
C VAL A 85 -0.05 3.50 -8.51
N LEU A 86 0.03 2.21 -8.23
CA LEU A 86 -1.14 1.38 -8.02
C LEU A 86 -1.31 0.99 -6.57
N ALA A 87 -2.51 0.58 -6.21
CA ALA A 87 -2.78 -0.08 -4.94
C ALA A 87 -3.84 -1.16 -5.17
N LEU A 88 -3.71 -2.27 -4.47
CA LEU A 88 -4.73 -3.29 -4.40
C LEU A 88 -5.43 -3.14 -3.06
N THR A 89 -6.75 -2.90 -3.08
CA THR A 89 -7.47 -2.51 -1.87
C THR A 89 -8.88 -3.08 -1.83
N ARG A 90 -9.36 -3.32 -0.61
CA ARG A 90 -10.77 -3.61 -0.33
C ARG A 90 -11.54 -2.33 0.01
N LYS A 91 -10.86 -1.18 0.06
CA LYS A 91 -11.45 0.12 0.42
C LYS A 91 -11.15 1.16 -0.68
N PRO A 92 -11.68 0.97 -1.89
CA PRO A 92 -11.35 1.86 -3.01
C PRO A 92 -11.78 3.30 -2.79
N ALA A 93 -12.83 3.53 -1.98
CA ALA A 93 -13.32 4.89 -1.73
C ALA A 93 -12.24 5.79 -1.11
N PHE A 94 -11.42 5.25 -0.21
CA PHE A 94 -10.30 5.99 0.39
C PHE A 94 -9.33 6.50 -0.68
N PHE A 95 -8.96 5.62 -1.61
CA PHE A 95 -8.02 5.98 -2.68
C PHE A 95 -8.66 6.91 -3.72
N ARG A 96 -9.94 6.72 -4.02
CA ARG A 96 -10.65 7.58 -4.97
C ARG A 96 -10.70 9.03 -4.52
N LYS A 97 -10.87 9.26 -3.23
CA LYS A 97 -10.85 10.62 -2.67
C LYS A 97 -9.52 11.32 -2.87
N LEU A 98 -8.45 10.56 -3.08
CA LEU A 98 -7.09 11.07 -3.25
C LEU A 98 -6.65 11.06 -4.71
N GLY A 99 -7.57 10.85 -5.64
CA GLY A 99 -7.33 10.96 -7.08
C GLY A 99 -7.06 9.64 -7.79
N PHE A 100 -7.07 8.52 -7.09
CA PHE A 100 -6.93 7.21 -7.72
C PHE A 100 -8.20 6.81 -8.44
N ALA A 101 -8.05 6.11 -9.56
CA ALA A 101 -9.15 5.58 -10.35
C ALA A 101 -9.07 4.06 -10.40
N ALA A 102 -10.23 3.40 -10.53
CA ALA A 102 -10.28 1.96 -10.68
C ALA A 102 -9.56 1.54 -11.96
N ALA A 103 -8.85 0.43 -11.90
CA ALA A 103 -8.14 -0.14 -13.05
C ALA A 103 -8.30 -1.65 -13.04
N GLU A 104 -8.08 -2.27 -14.21
CA GLU A 104 -8.12 -3.71 -14.32
C GLU A 104 -6.79 -4.31 -13.92
N ARG A 105 -6.83 -5.47 -13.24
CA ARG A 105 -5.61 -6.15 -12.78
C ARG A 105 -4.72 -6.56 -13.94
N GLU A 106 -5.31 -6.92 -15.08
CA GLU A 106 -4.59 -7.34 -16.28
C GLU A 106 -3.71 -6.24 -16.87
N HIS A 107 -3.95 -5.01 -16.49
CA HIS A 107 -3.13 -3.87 -16.88
C HIS A 107 -1.73 -3.90 -16.26
N PHE A 108 -1.52 -4.67 -15.19
CA PHE A 108 -0.30 -4.64 -14.40
C PHE A 108 0.62 -5.84 -14.68
N PRO A 109 1.95 -5.66 -14.50
CA PRO A 109 2.92 -6.73 -14.76
C PRO A 109 2.75 -7.96 -13.84
N LEU A 110 3.27 -9.08 -14.28
CA LEU A 110 3.25 -10.33 -13.52
C LEU A 110 3.88 -10.24 -12.13
N LYS A 111 4.77 -9.27 -11.89
CA LYS A 111 5.37 -9.06 -10.58
C LYS A 111 4.35 -8.75 -9.50
N VAL A 112 3.29 -8.03 -9.86
CA VAL A 112 2.17 -7.75 -8.95
C VAL A 112 1.42 -9.04 -8.65
N TRP A 113 1.26 -9.91 -9.63
CA TRP A 113 0.58 -11.19 -9.48
C TRP A 113 1.32 -12.17 -8.58
N ALA A 114 2.64 -12.05 -8.46
CA ALA A 114 3.42 -12.89 -7.54
C ALA A 114 2.94 -12.72 -6.09
N ASP A 115 2.61 -11.48 -5.67
CA ASP A 115 2.05 -11.24 -4.35
C ASP A 115 0.65 -11.84 -4.24
N CYS A 116 -0.17 -11.74 -5.28
CA CYS A 116 -1.50 -12.33 -5.30
C CYS A 116 -1.47 -13.85 -5.21
N ALA A 117 -0.47 -14.49 -5.83
CA ALA A 117 -0.31 -15.95 -5.77
C ALA A 117 -0.08 -16.46 -4.35
N ARG A 118 0.50 -15.65 -3.47
CA ARG A 118 0.73 -15.99 -2.06
C ARG A 118 -0.42 -15.59 -1.15
N CYS A 119 -1.41 -14.90 -1.68
CA CYS A 119 -2.54 -14.39 -0.90
C CYS A 119 -3.53 -15.53 -0.62
N PRO A 120 -3.99 -15.69 0.64
CA PRO A 120 -4.99 -16.72 0.95
C PRO A 120 -6.34 -16.48 0.27
N ARG A 121 -6.55 -15.30 -0.32
CA ARG A 121 -7.78 -14.93 -1.03
C ARG A 121 -7.63 -14.98 -2.54
N GLN A 122 -6.59 -15.63 -3.09
CA GLN A 122 -6.34 -15.59 -4.53
C GLN A 122 -7.50 -16.12 -5.37
N ASN A 123 -8.29 -17.08 -4.85
CA ASN A 123 -9.42 -17.69 -5.57
C ASN A 123 -10.75 -16.96 -5.36
N CYS A 124 -10.80 -16.05 -4.38
CA CYS A 124 -12.01 -15.28 -4.06
C CYS A 124 -11.62 -13.86 -3.64
N CYS A 125 -10.65 -13.31 -4.34
CA CYS A 125 -10.12 -11.99 -4.05
C CYS A 125 -11.17 -10.91 -4.36
N ASP A 126 -11.49 -10.10 -3.36
CA ASP A 126 -12.41 -8.97 -3.46
C ASP A 126 -11.68 -7.63 -3.52
N GLU A 127 -10.34 -7.65 -3.62
CA GLU A 127 -9.56 -6.44 -3.76
C GLU A 127 -9.73 -5.83 -5.14
N ILE A 128 -9.79 -4.51 -5.17
CA ILE A 128 -9.90 -3.72 -6.40
C ILE A 128 -8.57 -3.03 -6.64
N ALA A 129 -8.11 -3.07 -7.88
CA ALA A 129 -6.93 -2.32 -8.30
C ALA A 129 -7.33 -0.86 -8.55
N VAL A 130 -6.58 0.06 -7.99
CA VAL A 130 -6.71 1.49 -8.24
C VAL A 130 -5.36 2.06 -8.65
N VAL A 131 -5.37 3.08 -9.50
CA VAL A 131 -4.14 3.65 -10.04
C VAL A 131 -4.22 5.17 -10.01
N LEU A 132 -3.08 5.80 -9.70
CA LEU A 132 -2.89 7.24 -9.83
C LEU A 132 -1.79 7.49 -10.85
N ARG A 133 -2.09 8.27 -11.87
CA ARG A 133 -1.10 8.73 -12.84
C ARG A 133 -0.42 9.99 -12.30
N LEU A 134 0.88 9.99 -12.35
CA LEU A 134 1.71 11.08 -11.81
C LEU A 134 2.09 12.10 -12.87
#